data_b9448280c3fbc9224ecc2ec6ccdf7f85
#
_entry.id   b9448280c3fbc9224ecc2ec6ccdf7f85
#
_cell.length_a   1.000
_cell.length_b   1.000
_cell.length_c   1.000
_cell.angle_alpha   90.00
_cell.angle_beta   90.00
_cell.angle_gamma   90.00
#
_symmetry.space_group_name_H-M   'P 1'
#
loop_
_entity.id
_entity.type
_entity.pdbx_description
1 polymer ?
#
loop_
_entity_poly.entity_id
_entity_poly.type
_entity_poly.pdbx_seq_one_letter_code
_entity_poly.pdbx_strand_id
1 'polypeptide(L)'
;MSEDILGQIYKEMGATPVINAIGSVTLLGGSTPKKIVKEAMDRADSAYIPLPHLQEVVGKKIAEYCNVPSAYVTSGAGAALALAGAAFMAGNDDDLIQQLPNTSGMKGEMLIQKCQRYWYDRCVEVSGAKLVEFGDEKGASESDFENAITDKTCGITWVANELSPGTVVGNNIMTNPLSLEKVIKIAKKHNIYVLV
;
A
#
# COMPACT_ATOMS: atom_id res chain seq x y z
N MET A 1 40.20 -0.73 6.16
CA MET A 1 39.00 0.02 5.77
C MET A 1 39.09 1.28 6.58
N SER A 2 39.42 2.40 5.93
CA SER A 2 39.37 3.72 6.56
C SER A 2 38.02 3.85 7.22
N GLU A 3 38.01 4.43 8.40
CA GLU A 3 36.82 4.98 9.05
C GLU A 3 36.24 6.06 8.12
N ASP A 4 35.67 5.63 7.01
CA ASP A 4 34.85 6.48 6.18
C ASP A 4 33.71 6.88 7.07
N ILE A 5 33.86 8.08 7.56
CA ILE A 5 33.04 8.66 8.59
C ILE A 5 31.61 8.52 8.11
N LEU A 6 30.84 7.68 8.80
CA LEU A 6 29.47 7.33 8.46
C LEU A 6 28.70 8.62 8.11
N GLY A 7 28.25 8.70 6.85
CA GLY A 7 27.52 9.86 6.35
C GLY A 7 28.35 11.11 6.06
N GLN A 8 29.64 11.01 5.78
CA GLN A 8 30.51 12.15 5.47
C GLN A 8 29.94 13.04 4.36
N ILE A 9 29.47 12.43 3.28
CA ILE A 9 28.85 13.14 2.14
C ILE A 9 27.65 14.01 2.59
N TYR A 10 26.85 13.53 3.53
CA TYR A 10 25.72 14.30 4.05
C TYR A 10 26.17 15.45 4.93
N LYS A 11 27.23 15.26 5.72
CA LYS A 11 27.81 16.33 6.54
C LYS A 11 28.37 17.45 5.68
N GLU A 12 29.03 17.11 4.57
CA GLU A 12 29.52 18.08 3.58
C GLU A 12 28.39 18.89 2.94
N MET A 13 27.20 18.29 2.80
CA MET A 13 25.98 18.96 2.34
C MET A 13 25.26 19.73 3.45
N GLY A 14 25.75 19.69 4.70
CA GLY A 14 25.12 20.33 5.84
C GLY A 14 24.02 19.52 6.55
N ALA A 15 23.84 18.25 6.18
CA ALA A 15 22.89 17.35 6.85
C ALA A 15 23.56 16.60 8.01
N THR A 16 22.80 16.31 9.06
CA THR A 16 23.28 15.59 10.25
C THR A 16 22.89 14.11 10.16
N PRO A 17 23.84 13.20 9.96
CA PRO A 17 23.57 11.77 10.00
C PRO A 17 23.12 11.32 11.39
N VAL A 18 22.25 10.31 11.43
CA VAL A 18 21.75 9.73 12.68
C VAL A 18 22.10 8.24 12.75
N ILE A 19 22.23 7.72 13.96
CA ILE A 19 22.34 6.27 14.20
C ILE A 19 20.93 5.73 14.25
N ASN A 20 20.58 4.92 13.25
CA ASN A 20 19.24 4.30 13.16
C ASN A 20 19.17 3.09 14.09
N ALA A 21 18.44 3.21 15.18
CA ALA A 21 18.13 2.14 16.12
C ALA A 21 16.66 1.67 16.06
N ILE A 22 15.86 2.24 15.14
CA ILE A 22 14.43 1.88 14.95
C ILE A 22 14.27 0.77 13.93
N GLY A 23 15.18 0.67 12.95
CA GLY A 23 15.07 -0.24 11.81
C GLY A 23 14.52 0.45 10.56
N SER A 24 13.74 -0.26 9.75
CA SER A 24 13.17 0.29 8.52
C SER A 24 12.04 1.27 8.83
N VAL A 25 12.28 2.55 8.57
CA VAL A 25 11.29 3.62 8.79
C VAL A 25 11.34 4.66 7.67
N THR A 26 10.19 5.09 7.20
CA THR A 26 10.06 6.02 6.06
C THR A 26 10.79 7.34 6.27
N LEU A 27 10.79 7.89 7.49
CA LEU A 27 11.51 9.12 7.84
C LEU A 27 13.02 9.05 7.61
N LEU A 28 13.59 7.85 7.65
CA LEU A 28 15.02 7.60 7.41
C LEU A 28 15.29 6.96 6.04
N GLY A 29 14.32 7.02 5.13
CA GLY A 29 14.46 6.47 3.78
C GLY A 29 14.25 4.96 3.67
N GLY A 30 13.72 4.32 4.73
CA GLY A 30 13.47 2.88 4.76
C GLY A 30 14.72 2.06 5.07
N SER A 31 15.01 1.05 4.26
CA SER A 31 16.15 0.14 4.45
C SER A 31 17.31 0.47 3.53
N THR A 32 18.54 0.37 4.04
CA THR A 32 19.73 0.46 3.20
C THR A 32 19.91 -0.84 2.40
N PRO A 33 20.02 -0.78 1.05
CA PRO A 33 20.24 -1.97 0.24
C PRO A 33 21.53 -2.70 0.61
N LYS A 34 21.46 -4.02 0.68
CA LYS A 34 22.66 -4.86 0.89
C LYS A 34 23.62 -4.73 -0.29
N LYS A 35 24.91 -5.02 -0.06
CA LYS A 35 25.98 -4.93 -1.09
C LYS A 35 25.61 -5.67 -2.39
N ILE A 36 25.11 -6.89 -2.29
CA ILE A 36 24.68 -7.69 -3.45
C ILE A 36 23.58 -7.01 -4.28
N VAL A 37 22.69 -6.27 -3.62
CA VAL A 37 21.63 -5.50 -4.31
C VAL A 37 22.22 -4.31 -5.05
N LYS A 38 23.12 -3.56 -4.41
CA LYS A 38 23.84 -2.43 -5.05
C LYS A 38 24.61 -2.87 -6.29
N GLU A 39 25.36 -3.96 -6.17
CA GLU A 39 26.08 -4.54 -7.30
C GLU A 39 25.17 -5.00 -8.45
N ALA A 40 23.96 -5.47 -8.14
CA ALA A 40 22.97 -5.81 -9.15
C ALA A 40 22.42 -4.56 -9.83
N MET A 41 22.16 -3.48 -9.07
CA MET A 41 21.73 -2.18 -9.61
C MET A 41 22.79 -1.60 -10.55
N ASP A 42 24.07 -1.61 -10.15
CA ASP A 42 25.18 -1.10 -10.96
C ASP A 42 25.29 -1.87 -12.30
N ARG A 43 25.10 -3.20 -12.28
CA ARG A 43 25.08 -3.99 -13.53
C ARG A 43 23.86 -3.67 -14.41
N ALA A 44 22.71 -3.41 -13.80
CA ALA A 44 21.47 -3.11 -14.54
C ALA A 44 21.53 -1.74 -15.22
N ASP A 45 22.25 -0.77 -14.64
CA ASP A 45 22.39 0.60 -15.15
C ASP A 45 23.14 0.66 -16.50
N SER A 46 23.75 -0.44 -16.94
CA SER A 46 24.50 -0.51 -18.21
C SER A 46 23.63 -0.64 -19.47
N ALA A 47 22.31 -0.81 -19.35
CA ALA A 47 21.43 -1.08 -20.49
C ALA A 47 20.06 -0.40 -20.38
N TYR A 48 19.52 -0.03 -21.53
CA TYR A 48 18.13 0.44 -21.65
C TYR A 48 17.21 -0.72 -22.01
N ILE A 49 16.13 -0.87 -21.24
CA ILE A 49 15.09 -1.88 -21.47
C ILE A 49 13.73 -1.18 -21.56
N PRO A 50 12.86 -1.53 -22.52
CA PRO A 50 11.49 -1.02 -22.55
C PRO A 50 10.77 -1.34 -21.23
N LEU A 51 10.31 -0.29 -20.52
CA LEU A 51 9.71 -0.44 -19.19
C LEU A 51 8.52 -1.41 -19.16
N PRO A 52 7.59 -1.42 -20.13
CA PRO A 52 6.48 -2.38 -20.11
C PRO A 52 6.97 -3.84 -20.15
N HIS A 53 7.99 -4.13 -20.97
CA HIS A 53 8.58 -5.46 -21.02
C HIS A 53 9.32 -5.83 -19.74
N LEU A 54 10.10 -4.91 -19.18
CA LEU A 54 10.78 -5.13 -17.90
C LEU A 54 9.77 -5.42 -16.78
N GLN A 55 8.68 -4.66 -16.72
CA GLN A 55 7.62 -4.82 -15.73
C GLN A 55 6.96 -6.20 -15.83
N GLU A 56 6.70 -6.68 -17.05
CA GLU A 56 6.16 -8.01 -17.29
C GLU A 56 7.09 -9.11 -16.78
N VAL A 57 8.36 -9.06 -17.17
CA VAL A 57 9.36 -10.08 -16.82
C VAL A 57 9.62 -10.11 -15.31
N VAL A 58 9.81 -8.95 -14.70
CA VAL A 58 10.05 -8.85 -13.25
C VAL A 58 8.80 -9.23 -12.47
N GLY A 59 7.62 -8.79 -12.92
CA GLY A 59 6.36 -9.15 -12.30
C GLY A 59 6.14 -10.67 -12.26
N LYS A 60 6.36 -11.37 -13.37
CA LYS A 60 6.32 -12.85 -13.42
C LYS A 60 7.27 -13.48 -12.41
N LYS A 61 8.51 -12.97 -12.37
CA LYS A 61 9.54 -13.51 -11.47
C LYS A 61 9.17 -13.36 -9.99
N ILE A 62 8.65 -12.19 -9.61
CA ILE A 62 8.20 -11.93 -8.25
C ILE A 62 6.97 -12.78 -7.91
N ALA A 63 6.02 -12.91 -8.84
CA ALA A 63 4.84 -13.74 -8.65
C ALA A 63 5.20 -15.22 -8.39
N GLU A 64 6.19 -15.76 -9.13
CA GLU A 64 6.74 -17.10 -8.89
C GLU A 64 7.32 -17.24 -7.47
N TYR A 65 8.15 -16.29 -7.02
CA TYR A 65 8.76 -16.33 -5.69
C TYR A 65 7.72 -16.21 -4.58
N CYS A 66 6.68 -15.39 -4.78
CA CYS A 66 5.64 -15.17 -3.79
C CYS A 66 4.49 -16.19 -3.86
N ASN A 67 4.51 -17.08 -4.86
CA ASN A 67 3.42 -18.04 -5.14
C ASN A 67 2.05 -17.33 -5.24
N VAL A 68 2.00 -16.26 -6.03
CA VAL A 68 0.79 -15.47 -6.32
C VAL A 68 0.51 -15.40 -7.82
N PRO A 69 -0.73 -15.12 -8.24
CA PRO A 69 -1.10 -15.09 -9.66
C PRO A 69 -0.33 -14.05 -10.48
N SER A 70 -0.02 -12.88 -9.90
CA SER A 70 0.70 -11.80 -10.58
C SER A 70 1.35 -10.85 -9.59
N ALA A 71 2.33 -10.07 -10.05
CA ALA A 71 2.94 -9.00 -9.28
C ALA A 71 3.25 -7.81 -10.20
N TYR A 72 3.17 -6.62 -9.63
CA TYR A 72 3.50 -5.37 -10.31
C TYR A 72 4.43 -4.53 -9.42
N VAL A 73 5.54 -4.06 -9.98
CA VAL A 73 6.53 -3.27 -9.23
C VAL A 73 6.17 -1.79 -9.32
N THR A 74 6.15 -1.13 -8.19
CA THR A 74 5.85 0.31 -8.08
C THR A 74 7.03 1.07 -7.47
N SER A 75 6.99 2.38 -7.52
CA SER A 75 8.00 3.25 -6.90
C SER A 75 7.96 3.27 -5.36
N GLY A 76 6.94 2.62 -4.76
CA GLY A 76 6.79 2.54 -3.32
C GLY A 76 5.35 2.22 -2.91
N ALA A 77 5.12 1.96 -1.61
CA ALA A 77 3.81 1.56 -1.08
C ALA A 77 2.70 2.59 -1.37
N GLY A 78 2.98 3.90 -1.30
CA GLY A 78 2.00 4.93 -1.63
C GLY A 78 1.51 4.83 -3.08
N ALA A 79 2.43 4.60 -4.03
CA ALA A 79 2.09 4.38 -5.44
C ALA A 79 1.30 3.06 -5.61
N ALA A 80 1.64 2.00 -4.88
CA ALA A 80 0.90 0.75 -4.90
C ALA A 80 -0.55 0.93 -4.43
N LEU A 81 -0.76 1.68 -3.34
CA LEU A 81 -2.11 1.99 -2.84
C LEU A 81 -2.93 2.79 -3.85
N ALA A 82 -2.33 3.82 -4.47
CA ALA A 82 -2.99 4.61 -5.51
C ALA A 82 -3.37 3.76 -6.73
N LEU A 83 -2.46 2.92 -7.22
CA LEU A 83 -2.71 2.02 -8.34
C LEU A 83 -3.76 0.96 -8.02
N ALA A 84 -3.78 0.43 -6.80
CA ALA A 84 -4.81 -0.52 -6.37
C ALA A 84 -6.19 0.14 -6.37
N GLY A 85 -6.32 1.36 -5.83
CA GLY A 85 -7.56 2.13 -5.89
C GLY A 85 -8.03 2.36 -7.33
N ALA A 86 -7.12 2.80 -8.20
CA ALA A 86 -7.40 2.98 -9.63
C ALA A 86 -7.90 1.70 -10.30
N ALA A 87 -7.20 0.58 -10.05
CA ALA A 87 -7.55 -0.72 -10.63
C ALA A 87 -8.91 -1.25 -10.16
N PHE A 88 -9.28 -1.01 -8.90
CA PHE A 88 -10.59 -1.40 -8.37
C PHE A 88 -11.74 -0.62 -9.01
N MET A 89 -11.49 0.63 -9.42
CA MET A 89 -12.49 1.49 -10.06
C MET A 89 -12.59 1.27 -11.58
N ALA A 90 -11.45 1.22 -12.25
CA ALA A 90 -11.40 1.23 -13.72
C ALA A 90 -11.24 -0.18 -14.34
N GLY A 91 -10.70 -1.15 -13.59
CA GLY A 91 -10.38 -2.46 -14.15
C GLY A 91 -9.43 -2.35 -15.34
N ASN A 92 -9.82 -2.96 -16.46
CA ASN A 92 -9.09 -2.95 -17.74
C ASN A 92 -9.80 -2.09 -18.80
N ASP A 93 -10.63 -1.16 -18.41
CA ASP A 93 -11.36 -0.26 -19.31
C ASP A 93 -10.53 0.99 -19.57
N ASP A 94 -10.05 1.15 -20.80
CA ASP A 94 -9.16 2.24 -21.20
C ASP A 94 -9.80 3.63 -21.05
N ASP A 95 -11.10 3.75 -21.29
CA ASP A 95 -11.83 5.02 -21.14
C ASP A 95 -11.92 5.42 -19.67
N LEU A 96 -12.22 4.45 -18.79
CA LEU A 96 -12.23 4.67 -17.35
C LEU A 96 -10.83 4.98 -16.80
N ILE A 97 -9.80 4.31 -17.31
CA ILE A 97 -8.39 4.60 -16.94
C ILE A 97 -8.03 6.04 -17.31
N GLN A 98 -8.38 6.47 -18.51
CA GLN A 98 -8.11 7.84 -18.98
C GLN A 98 -8.91 8.91 -18.21
N GLN A 99 -10.09 8.55 -17.70
CA GLN A 99 -10.94 9.47 -16.95
C GLN A 99 -10.40 9.75 -15.55
N LEU A 100 -9.68 8.80 -14.93
CA LEU A 100 -9.12 8.98 -13.57
C LEU A 100 -8.22 10.23 -13.49
N PRO A 101 -8.22 10.97 -12.40
CA PRO A 101 -8.89 10.71 -11.11
C PRO A 101 -10.36 11.18 -11.03
N ASN A 102 -10.99 11.57 -12.14
CA ASN A 102 -12.41 11.88 -12.17
C ASN A 102 -13.23 10.58 -12.12
N THR A 103 -13.87 10.29 -11.00
CA THR A 103 -14.64 9.06 -10.77
C THR A 103 -16.14 9.19 -11.07
N SER A 104 -16.55 10.22 -11.82
CA SER A 104 -17.96 10.41 -12.21
C SER A 104 -18.48 9.21 -12.99
N GLY A 105 -19.56 8.59 -12.52
CA GLY A 105 -20.13 7.39 -13.14
C GLY A 105 -19.45 6.07 -12.78
N MET A 106 -18.37 6.09 -12.00
CA MET A 106 -17.69 4.89 -11.51
C MET A 106 -18.14 4.51 -10.10
N LYS A 107 -17.88 3.27 -9.71
CA LYS A 107 -17.88 2.88 -8.30
C LYS A 107 -16.60 3.42 -7.67
N GLY A 108 -16.67 4.53 -6.97
CA GLY A 108 -15.51 5.26 -6.46
C GLY A 108 -15.33 5.18 -4.94
N GLU A 109 -16.12 4.37 -4.22
CA GLU A 109 -16.03 4.28 -2.77
C GLU A 109 -15.20 3.08 -2.33
N MET A 110 -14.15 3.36 -1.54
CA MET A 110 -13.32 2.37 -0.86
C MET A 110 -13.64 2.41 0.62
N LEU A 111 -14.14 1.30 1.16
CA LEU A 111 -14.45 1.20 2.59
C LEU A 111 -13.17 1.05 3.41
N ILE A 112 -13.19 1.58 4.63
CA ILE A 112 -12.12 1.40 5.62
C ILE A 112 -12.72 1.38 7.02
N GLN A 113 -12.24 0.47 7.88
CA GLN A 113 -12.64 0.48 9.29
C GLN A 113 -12.10 1.73 9.98
N LYS A 114 -12.93 2.47 10.69
CA LYS A 114 -12.51 3.72 11.37
C LYS A 114 -11.34 3.49 12.31
N CYS A 115 -11.31 2.37 13.02
CA CYS A 115 -10.22 1.98 13.90
C CYS A 115 -8.91 1.63 13.17
N GLN A 116 -8.94 1.43 11.84
CA GLN A 116 -7.78 1.14 11.00
C GLN A 116 -7.28 2.36 10.21
N ARG A 117 -7.89 3.55 10.38
CA ARG A 117 -7.40 4.78 9.75
C ARG A 117 -5.96 5.08 10.18
N TYR A 118 -5.11 5.42 9.20
CA TYR A 118 -3.71 5.71 9.45
C TYR A 118 -3.18 6.79 8.49
N TRP A 119 -1.99 7.29 8.76
CA TRP A 119 -1.45 8.46 8.08
C TRP A 119 -1.34 8.35 6.54
N TYR A 120 -1.13 7.13 6.00
CA TYR A 120 -0.92 6.91 4.57
C TYR A 120 -2.14 6.37 3.83
N ASP A 121 -3.27 6.15 4.49
CA ASP A 121 -4.48 5.64 3.84
C ASP A 121 -4.99 6.56 2.72
N ARG A 122 -4.74 7.86 2.85
CA ARG A 122 -5.02 8.87 1.82
C ARG A 122 -4.34 8.61 0.47
N CYS A 123 -3.32 7.75 0.41
CA CYS A 123 -2.70 7.38 -0.86
C CYS A 123 -3.69 6.68 -1.80
N VAL A 124 -4.70 6.00 -1.26
CA VAL A 124 -5.79 5.42 -2.05
C VAL A 124 -6.61 6.53 -2.72
N GLU A 125 -6.83 7.66 -2.04
CA GLU A 125 -7.62 8.78 -2.57
C GLU A 125 -6.93 9.54 -3.71
N VAL A 126 -5.61 9.38 -3.87
CA VAL A 126 -4.86 9.97 -5.01
C VAL A 126 -5.40 9.46 -6.35
N SER A 127 -5.93 8.24 -6.40
CA SER A 127 -6.58 7.68 -7.60
C SER A 127 -7.93 8.31 -7.94
N GLY A 128 -8.49 9.14 -7.05
CA GLY A 128 -9.85 9.66 -7.13
C GLY A 128 -10.87 8.86 -6.31
N ALA A 129 -10.47 7.73 -5.71
CA ALA A 129 -11.31 6.99 -4.80
C ALA A 129 -11.64 7.82 -3.55
N LYS A 130 -12.81 7.58 -2.98
CA LYS A 130 -13.23 8.19 -1.72
C LYS A 130 -13.20 7.13 -0.62
N LEU A 131 -12.41 7.38 0.43
CA LEU A 131 -12.45 6.53 1.63
C LEU A 131 -13.75 6.76 2.41
N VAL A 132 -14.48 5.69 2.66
CA VAL A 132 -15.74 5.69 3.43
C VAL A 132 -15.54 4.85 4.69
N GLU A 133 -15.65 5.50 5.83
CA GLU A 133 -15.46 4.87 7.13
C GLU A 133 -16.70 4.05 7.55
N PHE A 134 -16.43 2.92 8.23
CA PHE A 134 -17.46 2.17 8.94
C PHE A 134 -16.96 1.67 10.30
N GLY A 135 -17.87 1.31 11.19
CA GLY A 135 -17.56 1.02 12.58
C GLY A 135 -17.19 2.28 13.39
N ASP A 136 -16.49 2.10 14.46
CA ASP A 136 -16.02 3.17 15.35
C ASP A 136 -14.51 3.09 15.64
N GLU A 137 -14.01 3.93 16.53
CA GLU A 137 -12.60 3.97 16.93
C GLU A 137 -12.13 2.70 17.63
N LYS A 138 -13.04 1.88 18.14
CA LYS A 138 -12.74 0.66 18.88
C LYS A 138 -12.78 -0.58 17.98
N GLY A 139 -13.56 -0.55 16.91
CA GLY A 139 -13.69 -1.68 16.00
C GLY A 139 -14.88 -1.60 15.06
N ALA A 140 -15.18 -2.73 14.44
CA ALA A 140 -16.34 -2.88 13.58
C ALA A 140 -16.91 -4.30 13.65
N SER A 141 -18.20 -4.42 13.46
CA SER A 141 -18.92 -5.68 13.33
C SER A 141 -19.13 -6.06 11.86
N GLU A 142 -19.53 -7.31 11.61
CA GLU A 142 -19.92 -7.77 10.27
C GLU A 142 -21.11 -6.97 9.72
N SER A 143 -22.08 -6.61 10.59
CA SER A 143 -23.22 -5.78 10.20
C SER A 143 -22.82 -4.35 9.84
N ASP A 144 -21.83 -3.76 10.53
CA ASP A 144 -21.34 -2.44 10.17
C ASP A 144 -20.73 -2.44 8.77
N PHE A 145 -19.98 -3.49 8.44
CA PHE A 145 -19.42 -3.63 7.11
C PHE A 145 -20.48 -3.86 6.04
N GLU A 146 -21.42 -4.81 6.26
CA GLU A 146 -22.50 -5.08 5.29
C GLU A 146 -23.38 -3.83 5.05
N ASN A 147 -23.68 -3.06 6.09
CA ASN A 147 -24.48 -1.82 5.97
C ASN A 147 -23.73 -0.68 5.27
N ALA A 148 -22.39 -0.69 5.29
CA ALA A 148 -21.59 0.32 4.61
C ALA A 148 -21.44 0.07 3.11
N ILE A 149 -21.72 -1.14 2.63
CA ILE A 149 -21.64 -1.48 1.21
C ILE A 149 -22.81 -0.85 0.46
N THR A 150 -22.48 -0.08 -0.58
CA THR A 150 -23.45 0.57 -1.48
C THR A 150 -23.22 0.14 -2.92
N ASP A 151 -24.04 0.62 -3.84
CA ASP A 151 -23.87 0.47 -5.29
C ASP A 151 -22.63 1.20 -5.82
N LYS A 152 -22.05 2.12 -5.04
CA LYS A 152 -20.83 2.86 -5.34
C LYS A 152 -19.55 2.23 -4.79
N THR A 153 -19.68 1.19 -3.99
CA THR A 153 -18.52 0.52 -3.37
C THR A 153 -17.76 -0.31 -4.39
N CYS A 154 -16.47 -0.01 -4.59
CA CYS A 154 -15.57 -0.81 -5.42
C CYS A 154 -14.69 -1.75 -4.60
N GLY A 155 -14.40 -1.45 -3.34
CA GLY A 155 -13.56 -2.28 -2.51
C GLY A 155 -13.50 -1.85 -1.05
N ILE A 156 -12.65 -2.55 -0.32
CA ILE A 156 -12.30 -2.23 1.07
C ILE A 156 -10.78 -2.26 1.25
N THR A 157 -10.25 -1.31 2.01
CA THR A 157 -8.87 -1.34 2.50
C THR A 157 -8.86 -1.94 3.91
N TRP A 158 -8.10 -3.01 4.08
CA TRP A 158 -7.84 -3.63 5.37
C TRP A 158 -6.36 -3.48 5.72
N VAL A 159 -6.07 -2.85 6.85
CA VAL A 159 -4.69 -2.55 7.26
C VAL A 159 -4.13 -3.71 8.06
N ALA A 160 -3.10 -4.38 7.52
CA ALA A 160 -2.35 -5.42 8.20
C ALA A 160 -1.47 -4.80 9.29
N ASN A 161 -2.08 -4.44 10.40
CA ASN A 161 -1.33 -4.09 11.59
C ASN A 161 -0.98 -5.38 12.32
N GLU A 162 0.28 -5.79 12.26
CA GLU A 162 0.83 -6.90 13.05
C GLU A 162 0.88 -6.59 14.56
N LEU A 163 0.32 -5.51 14.93
CA LEU A 163 0.18 -5.18 16.32
C LEU A 163 -0.84 -6.15 16.89
N SER A 164 -0.37 -7.10 17.69
CA SER A 164 -1.19 -8.06 18.45
C SER A 164 -2.47 -7.43 18.96
N PRO A 165 -3.59 -8.18 19.09
CA PRO A 165 -4.79 -7.65 19.72
C PRO A 165 -4.40 -6.90 21.00
N GLY A 166 -4.64 -5.60 21.04
CA GLY A 166 -4.23 -4.74 22.15
C GLY A 166 -3.03 -3.83 21.91
N THR A 167 -2.45 -3.79 20.72
CA THR A 167 -1.36 -2.84 20.47
C THR A 167 -1.90 -1.46 20.10
N VAL A 168 -1.32 -0.48 20.76
CA VAL A 168 -1.64 0.92 20.69
C VAL A 168 -1.18 1.52 19.37
N VAL A 169 -2.12 1.91 18.52
CA VAL A 169 -1.86 2.85 17.43
C VAL A 169 -2.35 4.21 17.89
N GLY A 170 -1.43 5.09 18.23
CA GLY A 170 -1.71 6.47 18.68
C GLY A 170 -2.84 6.59 19.74
N ASN A 171 -2.59 7.18 20.88
CA ASN A 171 -3.57 7.45 21.94
C ASN A 171 -4.13 6.28 22.77
N ASN A 172 -3.41 5.17 22.93
CA ASN A 172 -3.72 4.11 23.94
C ASN A 172 -5.11 3.44 23.81
N ILE A 173 -5.75 3.43 22.64
CA ILE A 173 -7.02 2.74 22.46
C ILE A 173 -6.74 1.32 21.93
N MET A 174 -7.15 0.32 22.71
CA MET A 174 -7.20 -1.06 22.22
C MET A 174 -8.29 -1.15 21.13
N THR A 175 -7.89 -1.49 19.91
CA THR A 175 -8.83 -1.66 18.79
C THR A 175 -9.11 -3.14 18.54
N ASN A 176 -10.32 -3.43 18.10
CA ASN A 176 -10.76 -4.75 17.71
C ASN A 176 -11.34 -4.69 16.29
N PRO A 177 -10.49 -4.58 15.26
CA PRO A 177 -10.96 -4.52 13.88
C PRO A 177 -11.63 -5.84 13.49
N LEU A 178 -12.59 -5.77 12.57
CA LEU A 178 -13.13 -6.95 11.91
C LEU A 178 -11.99 -7.70 11.23
N SER A 179 -11.86 -8.99 11.51
CA SER A 179 -10.74 -9.80 11.01
C SER A 179 -10.71 -9.87 9.48
N LEU A 180 -9.53 -10.02 8.91
CA LEU A 180 -9.34 -10.14 7.45
C LEU A 180 -10.16 -11.30 6.87
N GLU A 181 -10.25 -12.43 7.57
CA GLU A 181 -11.03 -13.59 7.14
C GLU A 181 -12.52 -13.24 6.95
N LYS A 182 -13.10 -12.54 7.94
CA LYS A 182 -14.50 -12.07 7.87
C LYS A 182 -14.69 -11.05 6.76
N VAL A 183 -13.75 -10.11 6.63
CA VAL A 183 -13.75 -9.11 5.54
C VAL A 183 -13.75 -9.80 4.19
N ILE A 184 -12.85 -10.77 3.95
CA ILE A 184 -12.79 -11.50 2.69
C ILE A 184 -14.09 -12.25 2.40
N LYS A 185 -14.69 -12.87 3.42
CA LYS A 185 -15.96 -13.60 3.28
C LYS A 185 -17.10 -12.70 2.84
N ILE A 186 -17.24 -11.53 3.46
CA ILE A 186 -18.28 -10.55 3.12
C ILE A 186 -18.00 -9.92 1.76
N ALA A 187 -16.76 -9.50 1.50
CA ALA A 187 -16.36 -8.91 0.24
C ALA A 187 -16.66 -9.83 -0.96
N LYS A 188 -16.38 -11.13 -0.84
CA LYS A 188 -16.72 -12.14 -1.85
C LYS A 188 -18.24 -12.24 -2.08
N LYS A 189 -19.04 -12.20 -1.02
CA LYS A 189 -20.53 -12.23 -1.12
C LYS A 189 -21.07 -11.05 -1.93
N HIS A 190 -20.42 -9.88 -1.81
CA HIS A 190 -20.84 -8.64 -2.47
C HIS A 190 -20.04 -8.30 -3.74
N ASN A 191 -19.13 -9.18 -4.16
CA ASN A 191 -18.27 -9.01 -5.33
C ASN A 191 -17.52 -7.67 -5.33
N ILE A 192 -16.90 -7.32 -4.19
CA ILE A 192 -16.02 -6.16 -4.02
C ILE A 192 -14.59 -6.61 -3.72
N TYR A 193 -13.63 -5.78 -4.07
CA TYR A 193 -12.20 -6.08 -3.91
C TYR A 193 -11.72 -5.84 -2.47
N VAL A 194 -10.67 -6.56 -2.07
CA VAL A 194 -9.99 -6.36 -0.77
C VAL A 194 -8.55 -5.98 -1.02
N LEU A 195 -8.15 -4.81 -0.54
CA LEU A 195 -6.78 -4.32 -0.49
C LEU A 195 -6.23 -4.57 0.93
N VAL A 196 -5.07 -5.23 1.03
CA VAL A 196 -4.41 -5.54 2.31
C VAL A 196 -3.04 -4.88 2.37
#